data_24af6ef2c48cd49a0d18ad260d73f5b9
#
_entry.id   24af6ef2c48cd49a0d18ad260d73f5b9
#
_cell.length_a   1.000
_cell.length_b   1.000
_cell.length_c   1.000
_cell.angle_alpha   90.00
_cell.angle_beta   90.00
_cell.angle_gamma   90.00
#
_symmetry.space_group_name_H-M   'P 1'
#
loop_
_entity.id
_entity.type
_entity.pdbx_description
1 polymer ?
#
loop_
_entity_poly.entity_id
_entity_poly.type
_entity_poly.pdbx_seq_one_letter_code
_entity_poly.pdbx_strand_id
1 'polypeptide(L)'
;MSNVVSYQIVDNIGVISVNNPPVNALAQVVRAGILEAVTAAQNDATDALVLRCEGRTFIAGADITEFGKPPQGPGLPEVLGAIENSVKPVIAAIHGTALGGGFEVSLACHYRCAIASAKVGLPEVKLGLLPGAGGTQRVPRIAGVKVALDMITSGNPIAAEKAKALNLIDEVVAGDDVQAGAIAYAKELVASGAPLKRIRDITIDPATVEPGFFEAARKQLAARARGQIAPDRIVSCIEAAVGQSMDAGLDRERELFMELVTSPESAAMRHIFFAERQAAKIKDLPRDTPLREVKKVAVIGGGTMGGGIAMCFANVGIQVVMVEINDEALARGLGIIEKNYAITMKKGKLTEAQVAQCMGAISGTTDYADLADVDMIIEAVFENLELKKEIFAKLDAVCKPGAILASNTSYQDIDAIAAATKRPQDVLGMHFFSPANVMKLLEVVRGEKTADDALATAMAIGKKIGKVCALSRVCYGFIGNRML
;
A
#
# COMPACT_ATOMS: atom_id res chain seq x y z
N MET A 1 -1.34 17.59 28.21
CA MET A 1 -1.23 16.60 27.13
C MET A 1 -2.41 16.76 26.19
N SER A 2 -2.20 16.57 24.88
CA SER A 2 -3.27 16.69 23.89
C SER A 2 -4.26 15.53 24.01
N ASN A 3 -5.50 15.70 23.52
CA ASN A 3 -6.50 14.60 23.53
C ASN A 3 -6.09 13.39 22.67
N VAL A 4 -5.01 13.46 21.89
CA VAL A 4 -4.54 12.41 20.96
C VAL A 4 -3.23 11.75 21.38
N VAL A 5 -2.55 12.27 22.40
CA VAL A 5 -1.34 11.66 22.98
C VAL A 5 -1.48 11.59 24.49
N SER A 6 -1.32 10.40 25.04
CA SER A 6 -1.34 10.16 26.50
C SER A 6 -0.01 9.60 26.96
N TYR A 7 0.30 9.80 28.23
CA TYR A 7 1.47 9.27 28.89
C TYR A 7 1.07 8.57 30.18
N GLN A 8 1.54 7.36 30.37
CA GLN A 8 1.27 6.54 31.56
C GLN A 8 2.55 5.81 31.99
N ILE A 9 2.70 5.57 33.28
CA ILE A 9 3.80 4.77 33.82
C ILE A 9 3.26 3.36 34.09
N VAL A 10 3.89 2.36 33.50
CA VAL A 10 3.58 0.94 33.70
C VAL A 10 4.87 0.22 34.06
N ASP A 11 4.96 -0.30 35.29
CA ASP A 11 6.12 -1.05 35.77
C ASP A 11 7.46 -0.31 35.57
N ASN A 12 7.54 0.94 35.93
CA ASN A 12 8.67 1.88 35.72
C ASN A 12 9.01 2.17 34.27
N ILE A 13 8.17 1.78 33.30
CA ILE A 13 8.31 2.14 31.90
C ILE A 13 7.29 3.23 31.58
N GLY A 14 7.74 4.35 30.99
CA GLY A 14 6.87 5.41 30.49
C GLY A 14 6.27 5.01 29.14
N VAL A 15 4.95 4.86 29.07
CA VAL A 15 4.23 4.50 27.84
C VAL A 15 3.58 5.74 27.24
N ILE A 16 4.09 6.16 26.10
CA ILE A 16 3.55 7.24 25.26
C ILE A 16 2.62 6.61 24.23
N SER A 17 1.32 6.87 24.33
CA SER A 17 0.31 6.30 23.41
C SER A 17 -0.27 7.38 22.51
N VAL A 18 -0.21 7.17 21.19
CA VAL A 18 -0.81 8.03 20.17
C VAL A 18 -2.13 7.44 19.71
N ASN A 19 -3.20 8.24 19.72
CA ASN A 19 -4.53 7.86 19.23
C ASN A 19 -5.10 8.96 18.33
N ASN A 20 -4.69 8.95 17.07
CA ASN A 20 -5.15 9.91 16.05
C ASN A 20 -5.74 9.16 14.83
N PRO A 21 -6.97 8.60 14.96
CA PRO A 21 -7.58 7.81 13.90
C PRO A 21 -7.78 8.61 12.60
N PRO A 22 -7.78 7.94 11.42
CA PRO A 22 -7.80 6.47 11.26
C PRO A 22 -6.42 5.82 11.15
N VAL A 23 -5.33 6.59 11.05
CA VAL A 23 -3.98 6.06 10.69
C VAL A 23 -2.83 6.72 11.47
N ASN A 24 -3.14 7.41 12.54
CA ASN A 24 -2.16 8.09 13.40
C ASN A 24 -1.19 9.01 12.63
N ALA A 25 -1.72 9.76 11.63
CA ALA A 25 -0.91 10.71 10.87
C ALA A 25 -0.27 11.76 11.80
N LEU A 26 0.97 12.15 11.50
CA LEU A 26 1.76 13.14 12.27
C LEU A 26 1.24 14.58 12.05
N ALA A 27 -0.03 14.81 12.37
CA ALA A 27 -0.58 16.17 12.48
C ALA A 27 0.14 16.96 13.57
N GLN A 28 0.01 18.29 13.53
CA GLN A 28 0.62 19.20 14.51
C GLN A 28 0.36 18.78 15.96
N VAL A 29 -0.88 18.43 16.29
CA VAL A 29 -1.29 18.02 17.64
C VAL A 29 -0.61 16.72 18.10
N VAL A 30 -0.32 15.80 17.20
CA VAL A 30 0.41 14.54 17.49
C VAL A 30 1.88 14.85 17.75
N ARG A 31 2.50 15.69 16.88
CA ARG A 31 3.89 16.11 17.05
C ARG A 31 4.09 16.83 18.39
N ALA A 32 3.21 17.76 18.72
CA ALA A 32 3.25 18.50 19.99
C ALA A 32 3.10 17.57 21.19
N GLY A 33 2.14 16.64 21.14
CA GLY A 33 1.92 15.69 22.24
C GLY A 33 3.08 14.71 22.46
N ILE A 34 3.72 14.21 21.38
CA ILE A 34 4.91 13.36 21.51
C ILE A 34 6.06 14.16 22.13
N LEU A 35 6.31 15.39 21.65
CA LEU A 35 7.36 16.25 22.18
C LEU A 35 7.15 16.52 23.68
N GLU A 36 5.93 16.90 24.06
CA GLU A 36 5.56 17.17 25.45
C GLU A 36 5.81 15.92 26.34
N ALA A 37 5.33 14.74 25.90
CA ALA A 37 5.47 13.50 26.63
C ALA A 37 6.94 13.07 26.80
N VAL A 38 7.74 13.11 25.73
CA VAL A 38 9.17 12.80 25.79
C VAL A 38 9.91 13.76 26.70
N THR A 39 9.61 15.06 26.64
CA THR A 39 10.26 16.08 27.47
C THR A 39 9.91 15.91 28.95
N ALA A 40 8.64 15.67 29.28
CA ALA A 40 8.19 15.44 30.64
C ALA A 40 8.83 14.19 31.27
N ALA A 41 8.96 13.14 30.48
CA ALA A 41 9.52 11.87 30.92
C ALA A 41 11.04 11.92 31.25
N GLN A 42 11.77 12.97 30.83
CA GLN A 42 13.21 13.07 31.15
C GLN A 42 13.47 13.20 32.66
N ASN A 43 12.52 13.77 33.41
CA ASN A 43 12.69 14.10 34.81
C ASN A 43 11.83 13.24 35.76
N ASP A 44 11.11 12.24 35.24
CA ASP A 44 10.30 11.33 36.08
C ASP A 44 11.09 10.09 36.52
N ALA A 45 10.45 9.19 37.27
CA ALA A 45 11.06 8.01 37.81
C ALA A 45 11.11 6.79 36.86
N THR A 46 10.78 6.97 35.57
CA THR A 46 10.81 5.84 34.62
C THR A 46 12.23 5.53 34.15
N ASP A 47 12.49 4.26 33.87
CA ASP A 47 13.79 3.77 33.45
C ASP A 47 13.95 3.79 31.91
N ALA A 48 12.83 3.70 31.16
CA ALA A 48 12.79 3.73 29.71
C ALA A 48 11.42 4.21 29.24
N LEU A 49 11.31 4.55 27.93
CA LEU A 49 10.10 5.02 27.28
C LEU A 49 9.70 4.07 26.15
N VAL A 50 8.42 3.77 26.05
CA VAL A 50 7.82 3.05 24.93
C VAL A 50 6.88 3.98 24.18
N LEU A 51 7.15 4.25 22.91
CA LEU A 51 6.25 4.98 22.01
C LEU A 51 5.42 3.96 21.22
N ARG A 52 4.12 3.98 21.45
CA ARG A 52 3.13 3.13 20.75
C ARG A 52 1.99 3.92 20.17
N CYS A 53 1.19 3.27 19.35
CA CYS A 53 -0.05 3.85 18.82
C CYS A 53 -1.24 2.95 19.11
N GLU A 54 -2.42 3.56 19.14
CA GLU A 54 -3.70 2.86 19.21
C GLU A 54 -4.23 2.50 17.82
N GLY A 55 -5.25 1.64 17.76
CA GLY A 55 -5.95 1.27 16.53
C GLY A 55 -5.15 0.28 15.68
N ARG A 56 -5.27 0.40 14.36
CA ARG A 56 -4.82 -0.63 13.41
C ARG A 56 -3.36 -0.50 12.94
N THR A 57 -2.69 0.58 13.25
CA THR A 57 -1.36 0.86 12.72
C THR A 57 -0.57 1.76 13.66
N PHE A 58 0.73 1.68 13.60
CA PHE A 58 1.63 2.68 14.16
C PHE A 58 1.37 4.04 13.48
N ILE A 59 2.33 4.71 12.96
CA ILE A 59 2.16 6.01 12.30
C ILE A 59 2.29 5.81 10.77
N ALA A 60 1.25 6.17 10.01
CA ALA A 60 1.24 5.95 8.55
C ALA A 60 1.91 7.07 7.74
N GLY A 61 2.55 8.05 8.40
CA GLY A 61 3.28 9.13 7.76
C GLY A 61 2.91 10.51 8.28
N ALA A 62 3.46 11.55 7.65
CA ALA A 62 3.10 12.94 7.87
C ALA A 62 1.64 13.21 7.46
N ASP A 63 1.02 14.23 8.04
CA ASP A 63 -0.25 14.72 7.55
C ASP A 63 -0.02 15.54 6.27
N ILE A 64 -0.20 14.88 5.12
CA ILE A 64 0.00 15.50 3.81
C ILE A 64 -0.99 16.63 3.50
N THR A 65 -2.04 16.80 4.29
CA THR A 65 -2.96 17.94 4.17
C THR A 65 -2.37 19.24 4.70
N GLU A 66 -1.28 19.17 5.46
CA GLU A 66 -0.51 20.33 5.93
C GLU A 66 0.44 20.89 4.85
N PHE A 67 0.77 20.07 3.82
CA PHE A 67 1.71 20.51 2.77
C PHE A 67 1.14 21.66 1.94
N GLY A 68 1.97 22.69 1.76
CA GLY A 68 1.56 23.93 1.07
C GLY A 68 0.83 24.94 1.96
N LYS A 69 0.68 24.64 3.25
CA LYS A 69 0.17 25.60 4.26
C LYS A 69 1.31 26.17 5.11
N PRO A 70 1.11 27.30 5.78
CA PRO A 70 2.08 27.82 6.75
C PRO A 70 2.41 26.74 7.80
N PRO A 71 3.70 26.49 8.09
CA PRO A 71 4.11 25.46 9.05
C PRO A 71 3.65 25.83 10.46
N GLN A 72 3.13 24.83 11.18
CA GLN A 72 2.76 24.94 12.59
C GLN A 72 3.70 24.08 13.43
N GLY A 73 4.35 24.68 14.42
CA GLY A 73 5.26 23.98 15.31
C GLY A 73 4.55 23.09 16.36
N PRO A 74 5.27 22.09 16.93
CA PRO A 74 6.65 21.76 16.61
C PRO A 74 6.79 21.11 15.23
N GLY A 75 7.95 21.34 14.59
CA GLY A 75 8.33 20.62 13.38
C GLY A 75 8.71 19.17 13.69
N LEU A 76 8.58 18.28 12.71
CA LEU A 76 8.99 16.89 12.90
C LEU A 76 10.47 16.74 13.30
N PRO A 77 11.44 17.49 12.72
CA PRO A 77 12.83 17.42 13.16
C PRO A 77 13.05 17.73 14.64
N GLU A 78 12.27 18.64 15.22
CA GLU A 78 12.32 18.98 16.65
C GLU A 78 11.86 17.81 17.52
N VAL A 79 10.79 17.12 17.14
CA VAL A 79 10.30 15.93 17.82
C VAL A 79 11.32 14.79 17.76
N LEU A 80 11.92 14.57 16.56
CA LEU A 80 12.95 13.55 16.38
C LEU A 80 14.19 13.85 17.21
N GLY A 81 14.60 15.13 17.27
CA GLY A 81 15.70 15.57 18.12
C GLY A 81 15.45 15.31 19.61
N ALA A 82 14.24 15.55 20.09
CA ALA A 82 13.88 15.27 21.50
C ALA A 82 13.93 13.77 21.80
N ILE A 83 13.42 12.92 20.88
CA ILE A 83 13.50 11.46 21.02
C ILE A 83 14.96 10.96 21.03
N GLU A 84 15.75 11.39 20.06
CA GLU A 84 17.13 10.94 19.84
C GLU A 84 18.08 11.40 20.97
N ASN A 85 17.80 12.59 21.58
CA ASN A 85 18.58 13.15 22.68
C ASN A 85 18.03 12.76 24.07
N SER A 86 17.01 11.91 24.14
CA SER A 86 16.52 11.41 25.42
C SER A 86 17.66 10.73 26.19
N VAL A 87 17.73 11.01 27.50
CA VAL A 87 18.69 10.38 28.42
C VAL A 87 18.27 8.97 28.83
N LYS A 88 17.03 8.59 28.53
CA LYS A 88 16.46 7.26 28.75
C LYS A 88 16.28 6.53 27.43
N PRO A 89 16.40 5.20 27.38
CA PRO A 89 16.06 4.43 26.18
C PRO A 89 14.63 4.72 25.74
N VAL A 90 14.45 5.09 24.45
CA VAL A 90 13.15 5.22 23.81
C VAL A 90 12.99 4.07 22.82
N ILE A 91 11.92 3.31 22.96
CA ILE A 91 11.61 2.13 22.18
C ILE A 91 10.36 2.40 21.33
N ALA A 92 10.47 2.30 20.00
CA ALA A 92 9.31 2.30 19.12
C ALA A 92 8.64 0.92 19.12
N ALA A 93 7.36 0.86 19.47
CA ALA A 93 6.55 -0.36 19.50
C ALA A 93 5.64 -0.40 18.25
N ILE A 94 6.08 -1.12 17.21
CA ILE A 94 5.49 -1.04 15.86
C ILE A 94 4.49 -2.17 15.65
N HIS A 95 3.23 -1.81 15.34
CA HIS A 95 2.22 -2.71 14.82
C HIS A 95 1.61 -2.15 13.51
N GLY A 96 1.03 -3.03 12.69
CA GLY A 96 0.48 -2.62 11.39
C GLY A 96 1.56 -2.01 10.49
N THR A 97 1.58 -0.69 10.30
CA THR A 97 2.55 -0.03 9.42
C THR A 97 3.20 1.19 10.08
N ALA A 98 4.52 1.33 9.93
CA ALA A 98 5.26 2.56 10.17
C ALA A 98 5.80 3.07 8.82
N LEU A 99 5.21 4.15 8.29
CA LEU A 99 5.52 4.62 6.95
C LEU A 99 5.93 6.10 6.95
N GLY A 100 6.86 6.46 6.06
CA GLY A 100 7.29 7.84 5.89
C GLY A 100 7.75 8.46 7.21
N GLY A 101 7.24 9.65 7.55
CA GLY A 101 7.54 10.30 8.83
C GLY A 101 7.32 9.42 10.06
N GLY A 102 6.39 8.45 10.00
CA GLY A 102 6.18 7.49 11.08
C GLY A 102 7.33 6.50 11.24
N PHE A 103 7.93 6.08 10.12
CA PHE A 103 9.15 5.28 10.19
C PHE A 103 10.36 6.15 10.60
N GLU A 104 10.41 7.43 10.17
CA GLU A 104 11.45 8.37 10.61
C GLU A 104 11.39 8.60 12.13
N VAL A 105 10.19 8.69 12.73
CA VAL A 105 10.01 8.71 14.19
C VAL A 105 10.61 7.45 14.83
N SER A 106 10.31 6.27 14.29
CA SER A 106 10.86 5.03 14.84
C SER A 106 12.38 4.93 14.67
N LEU A 107 12.94 5.46 13.58
CA LEU A 107 14.39 5.52 13.36
C LEU A 107 15.12 6.50 14.29
N ALA A 108 14.42 7.50 14.83
CA ALA A 108 14.97 8.39 15.86
C ALA A 108 14.94 7.76 17.26
N CYS A 109 14.09 6.75 17.50
CA CYS A 109 14.13 5.97 18.75
C CYS A 109 15.42 5.18 18.85
N HIS A 110 15.89 4.96 20.09
CA HIS A 110 17.09 4.18 20.36
C HIS A 110 16.94 2.72 19.94
N TYR A 111 15.73 2.17 20.14
CA TYR A 111 15.40 0.79 19.81
C TYR A 111 14.04 0.73 19.10
N ARG A 112 13.81 -0.32 18.34
CA ARG A 112 12.60 -0.59 17.58
C ARG A 112 12.20 -2.04 17.78
N CYS A 113 11.01 -2.29 18.30
CA CYS A 113 10.40 -3.61 18.26
C CYS A 113 9.12 -3.61 17.45
N ALA A 114 8.75 -4.76 16.91
CA ALA A 114 7.57 -4.90 16.07
C ALA A 114 6.90 -6.25 16.25
N ILE A 115 5.59 -6.33 16.02
CA ILE A 115 4.92 -7.63 15.81
C ILE A 115 5.24 -8.18 14.41
N ALA A 116 5.16 -9.50 14.24
CA ALA A 116 5.53 -10.18 12.99
C ALA A 116 4.76 -9.67 11.74
N SER A 117 3.51 -9.25 11.91
CA SER A 117 2.67 -8.74 10.82
C SER A 117 2.98 -7.30 10.42
N ALA A 118 3.82 -6.58 11.17
CA ALA A 118 4.14 -5.18 10.91
C ALA A 118 4.98 -4.99 9.64
N LYS A 119 4.87 -3.77 9.07
CA LYS A 119 5.64 -3.35 7.91
C LYS A 119 6.21 -1.95 8.11
N VAL A 120 7.41 -1.71 7.59
CA VAL A 120 8.08 -0.40 7.65
C VAL A 120 8.53 0.04 6.26
N GLY A 121 8.60 1.36 6.02
CA GLY A 121 9.04 1.86 4.73
C GLY A 121 8.96 3.38 4.58
N LEU A 122 9.56 3.86 3.49
CA LEU A 122 9.62 5.29 3.14
C LEU A 122 9.00 5.49 1.74
N PRO A 123 7.67 5.69 1.64
CA PRO A 123 6.94 5.72 0.37
C PRO A 123 6.85 7.11 -0.29
N GLU A 124 7.59 8.10 0.17
CA GLU A 124 7.50 9.51 -0.24
C GLU A 124 7.70 9.70 -1.74
N VAL A 125 8.52 8.85 -2.38
CA VAL A 125 8.74 8.87 -3.84
C VAL A 125 7.44 8.71 -4.64
N LYS A 126 6.44 8.03 -4.08
CA LYS A 126 5.10 7.88 -4.69
C LYS A 126 4.28 9.18 -4.70
N LEU A 127 4.75 10.19 -3.98
CA LEU A 127 4.20 11.54 -3.93
C LEU A 127 5.12 12.57 -4.64
N GLY A 128 6.16 12.10 -5.36
CA GLY A 128 7.18 12.97 -5.95
C GLY A 128 8.04 13.68 -4.91
N LEU A 129 8.23 13.04 -3.73
CA LEU A 129 9.00 13.56 -2.61
C LEU A 129 10.12 12.59 -2.22
N LEU A 130 10.98 13.01 -1.33
CA LEU A 130 11.92 12.18 -0.59
C LEU A 130 11.57 12.22 0.91
N PRO A 131 12.06 11.27 1.75
CA PRO A 131 11.95 11.38 3.19
C PRO A 131 12.58 12.65 3.70
N GLY A 132 11.84 13.47 4.44
CA GLY A 132 12.26 14.83 4.79
C GLY A 132 12.57 15.05 6.27
N ALA A 133 12.69 13.96 7.05
CA ALA A 133 13.00 14.04 8.47
C ALA A 133 14.13 13.07 8.89
N GLY A 134 15.08 12.82 7.99
CA GLY A 134 16.28 12.03 8.23
C GLY A 134 16.19 10.58 7.78
N GLY A 135 15.15 10.18 7.08
CA GLY A 135 15.05 8.82 6.54
C GLY A 135 16.14 8.48 5.55
N THR A 136 16.50 9.43 4.66
CA THR A 136 17.62 9.28 3.71
C THR A 136 19.00 9.24 4.37
N GLN A 137 19.08 9.69 5.63
CA GLN A 137 20.30 9.73 6.40
C GLN A 137 20.42 8.55 7.37
N ARG A 138 19.32 8.17 8.03
CA ARG A 138 19.34 7.08 9.04
C ARG A 138 19.35 5.69 8.41
N VAL A 139 18.54 5.44 7.36
CA VAL A 139 18.49 4.11 6.74
C VAL A 139 19.85 3.65 6.19
N PRO A 140 20.62 4.46 5.41
CA PRO A 140 21.89 3.99 4.89
C PRO A 140 22.93 3.73 5.98
N ARG A 141 22.83 4.40 7.15
CA ARG A 141 23.75 4.21 8.27
C ARG A 141 23.56 2.88 8.99
N ILE A 142 22.36 2.31 8.96
CA ILE A 142 22.08 1.05 9.69
C ILE A 142 21.87 -0.14 8.77
N ALA A 143 21.32 0.06 7.57
CA ALA A 143 21.01 -1.02 6.63
C ALA A 143 21.92 -1.02 5.39
N GLY A 144 22.77 0.00 5.24
CA GLY A 144 23.65 0.16 4.08
C GLY A 144 23.01 0.91 2.91
N VAL A 145 23.90 1.48 2.08
CA VAL A 145 23.54 2.39 0.98
C VAL A 145 22.64 1.73 -0.06
N LYS A 146 22.90 0.48 -0.42
CA LYS A 146 22.10 -0.27 -1.41
C LYS A 146 20.67 -0.49 -0.93
N VAL A 147 20.51 -0.91 0.32
CA VAL A 147 19.18 -1.14 0.92
C VAL A 147 18.40 0.18 1.00
N ALA A 148 19.07 1.26 1.41
CA ALA A 148 18.46 2.59 1.45
C ALA A 148 17.96 3.02 0.06
N LEU A 149 18.81 2.88 -0.96
CA LEU A 149 18.46 3.22 -2.33
C LEU A 149 17.23 2.44 -2.80
N ASP A 150 17.25 1.10 -2.66
CA ASP A 150 16.16 0.25 -3.12
C ASP A 150 14.85 0.55 -2.37
N MET A 151 14.89 0.72 -1.05
CA MET A 151 13.72 1.01 -0.23
C MET A 151 13.10 2.37 -0.57
N ILE A 152 13.91 3.43 -0.61
CA ILE A 152 13.42 4.80 -0.73
C ILE A 152 12.98 5.11 -2.17
N THR A 153 13.70 4.61 -3.19
CA THR A 153 13.34 4.86 -4.59
C THR A 153 12.17 3.99 -5.07
N SER A 154 11.94 2.82 -4.46
CA SER A 154 10.75 2.01 -4.74
C SER A 154 9.52 2.47 -3.95
N GLY A 155 9.72 3.01 -2.76
CA GLY A 155 8.67 3.36 -1.82
C GLY A 155 7.84 2.15 -1.35
N ASN A 156 8.39 0.93 -1.46
CA ASN A 156 7.69 -0.28 -1.05
C ASN A 156 8.03 -0.64 0.40
N PRO A 157 7.03 -0.89 1.25
CA PRO A 157 7.29 -1.32 2.62
C PRO A 157 7.80 -2.75 2.65
N ILE A 158 8.60 -3.05 3.68
CA ILE A 158 9.11 -4.39 3.95
C ILE A 158 8.52 -4.95 5.25
N ALA A 159 8.39 -6.27 5.35
CA ALA A 159 7.89 -6.97 6.52
C ALA A 159 8.88 -6.91 7.68
N ALA A 160 8.39 -7.03 8.93
CA ALA A 160 9.15 -6.91 10.16
C ALA A 160 10.37 -7.84 10.20
N GLU A 161 10.22 -9.11 9.83
CA GLU A 161 11.33 -10.07 9.81
C GLU A 161 12.46 -9.66 8.84
N LYS A 162 12.10 -9.19 7.64
CA LYS A 162 13.08 -8.66 6.69
C LYS A 162 13.73 -7.39 7.23
N ALA A 163 12.97 -6.52 7.89
CA ALA A 163 13.48 -5.30 8.49
C ALA A 163 14.45 -5.61 9.65
N LYS A 164 14.18 -6.66 10.47
CA LYS A 164 15.10 -7.15 11.52
C LYS A 164 16.40 -7.66 10.90
N ALA A 165 16.33 -8.46 9.85
CA ALA A 165 17.52 -8.95 9.14
C ALA A 165 18.38 -7.82 8.51
N LEU A 166 17.81 -6.62 8.32
CA LEU A 166 18.46 -5.44 7.81
C LEU A 166 18.81 -4.41 8.91
N ASN A 167 18.70 -4.76 10.18
CA ASN A 167 18.93 -3.90 11.35
C ASN A 167 17.98 -2.69 11.45
N LEU A 168 16.90 -2.65 10.66
CA LEU A 168 15.90 -1.59 10.69
C LEU A 168 14.90 -1.76 11.84
N ILE A 169 14.77 -2.97 12.36
CA ILE A 169 14.06 -3.36 13.58
C ILE A 169 15.02 -4.18 14.42
N ASP A 170 15.05 -3.95 15.74
CA ASP A 170 15.94 -4.63 16.66
C ASP A 170 15.33 -5.97 17.14
N GLU A 171 14.00 -6.00 17.39
CA GLU A 171 13.32 -7.20 17.91
C GLU A 171 11.94 -7.40 17.25
N VAL A 172 11.60 -8.66 16.93
CA VAL A 172 10.24 -9.05 16.57
C VAL A 172 9.63 -9.76 17.78
N VAL A 173 8.70 -9.06 18.44
CA VAL A 173 8.06 -9.55 19.67
C VAL A 173 7.02 -10.62 19.36
N ALA A 174 6.88 -11.56 20.27
CA ALA A 174 5.91 -12.64 20.14
C ALA A 174 4.47 -12.15 20.38
N GLY A 175 3.52 -12.70 19.63
CA GLY A 175 2.10 -12.39 19.76
C GLY A 175 1.70 -11.06 19.13
N ASP A 176 0.44 -10.68 19.35
CA ASP A 176 -0.17 -9.48 18.75
C ASP A 176 -0.22 -8.28 19.70
N ASP A 177 0.07 -8.47 21.00
CA ASP A 177 0.14 -7.38 21.98
C ASP A 177 1.51 -6.70 21.92
N VAL A 178 1.62 -5.72 21.06
CA VAL A 178 2.85 -4.95 20.89
C VAL A 178 3.23 -4.18 22.14
N GLN A 179 2.28 -3.76 22.99
CA GLN A 179 2.58 -3.02 24.22
C GLN A 179 3.26 -3.93 25.24
N ALA A 180 2.68 -5.10 25.52
CA ALA A 180 3.27 -6.06 26.46
C ALA A 180 4.66 -6.49 25.99
N GLY A 181 4.82 -6.80 24.70
CA GLY A 181 6.12 -7.15 24.12
C GLY A 181 7.15 -6.02 24.22
N ALA A 182 6.78 -4.78 23.96
CA ALA A 182 7.67 -3.63 24.05
C ALA A 182 8.09 -3.30 25.49
N ILE A 183 7.17 -3.43 26.46
CA ILE A 183 7.50 -3.25 27.88
C ILE A 183 8.47 -4.34 28.37
N ALA A 184 8.25 -5.60 27.96
CA ALA A 184 9.18 -6.67 28.28
C ALA A 184 10.57 -6.42 27.70
N TYR A 185 10.63 -6.02 26.42
CA TYR A 185 11.88 -5.67 25.75
C TYR A 185 12.56 -4.44 26.39
N ALA A 186 11.81 -3.42 26.79
CA ALA A 186 12.35 -2.26 27.49
C ALA A 186 13.01 -2.66 28.84
N LYS A 187 12.35 -3.52 29.61
CA LYS A 187 12.89 -4.05 30.86
C LYS A 187 14.18 -4.84 30.64
N GLU A 188 14.25 -5.66 29.59
CA GLU A 188 15.46 -6.40 29.24
C GLU A 188 16.62 -5.46 28.89
N LEU A 189 16.37 -4.41 28.10
CA LEU A 189 17.37 -3.40 27.76
C LEU A 189 17.89 -2.66 29.00
N VAL A 190 17.00 -2.28 29.93
CA VAL A 190 17.37 -1.62 31.17
C VAL A 190 18.19 -2.58 32.05
N ALA A 191 17.73 -3.81 32.24
CA ALA A 191 18.41 -4.82 33.08
C ALA A 191 19.80 -5.18 32.56
N SER A 192 19.98 -5.19 31.23
CA SER A 192 21.29 -5.47 30.62
C SER A 192 22.21 -4.25 30.55
N GLY A 193 21.76 -3.06 30.95
CA GLY A 193 22.50 -1.82 30.77
C GLY A 193 22.80 -1.49 29.34
N ALA A 194 21.87 -1.79 28.43
CA ALA A 194 22.05 -1.58 27.00
C ALA A 194 22.32 -0.11 26.67
N PRO A 195 23.29 0.22 25.77
CA PRO A 195 23.63 1.58 25.45
C PRO A 195 22.51 2.28 24.65
N LEU A 196 22.44 3.60 24.71
CA LEU A 196 21.55 4.38 23.85
C LEU A 196 22.06 4.31 22.39
N LYS A 197 21.37 3.55 21.55
CA LYS A 197 21.70 3.44 20.12
C LYS A 197 21.22 4.69 19.38
N ARG A 198 22.10 5.64 19.13
CA ARG A 198 21.82 6.81 18.30
C ARG A 198 22.33 6.58 16.88
N ILE A 199 21.41 6.48 15.93
CA ILE A 199 21.78 6.25 14.52
C ILE A 199 22.63 7.41 13.99
N ARG A 200 22.43 8.62 14.49
CA ARG A 200 23.22 9.79 14.07
C ARG A 200 24.73 9.67 14.38
N ASP A 201 25.09 8.86 15.36
CA ASP A 201 26.51 8.67 15.74
C ASP A 201 27.23 7.65 14.85
N ILE A 202 26.48 6.95 13.99
CA ILE A 202 27.03 5.98 13.03
C ILE A 202 27.53 6.72 11.79
N THR A 203 28.78 6.46 11.42
CA THR A 203 29.37 6.94 10.17
C THR A 203 29.41 5.84 9.11
N ILE A 204 29.22 6.20 7.86
CA ILE A 204 29.40 5.29 6.73
C ILE A 204 30.84 5.48 6.22
N ASP A 205 31.62 4.41 6.22
CA ASP A 205 32.95 4.42 5.59
C ASP A 205 32.77 4.47 4.07
N PRO A 206 33.26 5.55 3.40
CA PRO A 206 33.17 5.66 1.95
C PRO A 206 33.81 4.49 1.19
N ALA A 207 34.82 3.83 1.77
CA ALA A 207 35.47 2.67 1.17
C ALA A 207 34.54 1.45 1.04
N THR A 208 33.40 1.42 1.76
CA THR A 208 32.38 0.37 1.66
C THR A 208 31.45 0.54 0.46
N VAL A 209 31.51 1.67 -0.23
CA VAL A 209 30.71 1.98 -1.40
C VAL A 209 31.53 1.80 -2.67
N GLU A 210 31.08 0.96 -3.57
CA GLU A 210 31.78 0.68 -4.82
C GLU A 210 31.96 1.97 -5.67
N PRO A 211 33.13 2.19 -6.28
CA PRO A 211 33.33 3.30 -7.20
C PRO A 211 32.28 3.31 -8.31
N GLY A 212 31.67 4.46 -8.57
CA GLY A 212 30.61 4.60 -9.61
C GLY A 212 29.23 4.11 -9.20
N PHE A 213 29.03 3.65 -7.96
CA PHE A 213 27.73 3.15 -7.47
C PHE A 213 26.58 4.15 -7.70
N PHE A 214 26.77 5.41 -7.30
CA PHE A 214 25.72 6.43 -7.43
C PHE A 214 25.45 6.82 -8.87
N GLU A 215 26.48 6.86 -9.72
CA GLU A 215 26.33 7.12 -11.15
C GLU A 215 25.52 6.00 -11.84
N ALA A 216 25.87 4.75 -11.55
CA ALA A 216 25.12 3.59 -12.04
C ALA A 216 23.66 3.60 -11.56
N ALA A 217 23.41 3.97 -10.30
CA ALA A 217 22.10 4.10 -9.73
C ALA A 217 21.26 5.17 -10.46
N ARG A 218 21.81 6.36 -10.69
CA ARG A 218 21.16 7.44 -11.45
C ARG A 218 20.78 6.98 -12.85
N LYS A 219 21.70 6.34 -13.57
CA LYS A 219 21.45 5.80 -14.91
C LYS A 219 20.29 4.78 -14.93
N GLN A 220 20.29 3.86 -13.97
CA GLN A 220 19.23 2.85 -13.84
C GLN A 220 17.87 3.48 -13.50
N LEU A 221 17.85 4.45 -12.59
CA LEU A 221 16.62 5.12 -12.17
C LEU A 221 16.07 6.02 -13.28
N ALA A 222 16.90 6.76 -14.00
CA ALA A 222 16.49 7.61 -15.12
C ALA A 222 15.71 6.82 -16.17
N ALA A 223 16.12 5.59 -16.47
CA ALA A 223 15.42 4.71 -17.41
C ALA A 223 13.98 4.32 -16.96
N ARG A 224 13.68 4.42 -15.65
CA ARG A 224 12.40 4.04 -15.04
C ARG A 224 11.57 5.22 -14.55
N ALA A 225 12.24 6.34 -14.25
CA ALA A 225 11.62 7.49 -13.60
C ALA A 225 10.63 8.27 -14.49
N ARG A 226 10.65 8.06 -15.81
CA ARG A 226 9.74 8.73 -16.76
C ARG A 226 9.69 10.26 -16.59
N GLY A 227 10.85 10.87 -16.30
CA GLY A 227 10.98 12.31 -16.05
C GLY A 227 10.77 12.75 -14.61
N GLN A 228 10.44 11.84 -13.69
CA GLN A 228 10.36 12.19 -12.27
C GLN A 228 11.71 12.55 -11.70
N ILE A 229 11.76 13.67 -10.93
CA ILE A 229 13.00 14.21 -10.35
C ILE A 229 13.30 13.64 -8.96
N ALA A 230 12.29 13.24 -8.20
CA ALA A 230 12.45 12.75 -6.83
C ALA A 230 13.44 11.56 -6.71
N PRO A 231 13.47 10.55 -7.61
CA PRO A 231 14.44 9.46 -7.52
C PRO A 231 15.90 9.92 -7.57
N ASP A 232 16.24 10.91 -8.40
CA ASP A 232 17.59 11.46 -8.47
C ASP A 232 17.97 12.23 -7.19
N ARG A 233 17.03 13.00 -6.64
CA ARG A 233 17.22 13.73 -5.39
C ARG A 233 17.42 12.78 -4.20
N ILE A 234 16.74 11.63 -4.20
CA ILE A 234 16.95 10.56 -3.22
C ILE A 234 18.40 10.03 -3.31
N VAL A 235 18.90 9.77 -4.53
CA VAL A 235 20.31 9.36 -4.72
C VAL A 235 21.25 10.40 -4.13
N SER A 236 21.01 11.69 -4.41
CA SER A 236 21.87 12.79 -3.90
C SER A 236 21.86 12.89 -2.37
N CYS A 237 20.72 12.62 -1.70
CA CYS A 237 20.66 12.57 -0.24
C CYS A 237 21.45 11.38 0.34
N ILE A 238 21.32 10.20 -0.27
CA ILE A 238 22.02 8.99 0.18
C ILE A 238 23.53 9.13 -0.06
N GLU A 239 23.94 9.74 -1.17
CA GLU A 239 25.32 10.05 -1.47
C GLU A 239 25.93 11.00 -0.41
N ALA A 240 25.17 12.03 0.00
CA ALA A 240 25.57 12.93 1.08
C ALA A 240 25.76 12.19 2.42
N ALA A 241 24.97 11.13 2.69
CA ALA A 241 25.12 10.34 3.91
C ALA A 241 26.47 9.60 4.02
N VAL A 242 27.12 9.32 2.89
CA VAL A 242 28.38 8.54 2.85
C VAL A 242 29.58 9.38 3.24
N GLY A 243 29.65 10.63 2.84
CA GLY A 243 30.86 11.44 3.03
C GLY A 243 30.70 12.55 4.05
N GLN A 244 29.52 12.72 4.64
CA GLN A 244 29.22 13.89 5.46
C GLN A 244 28.70 13.50 6.85
N SER A 245 28.78 14.46 7.79
CA SER A 245 28.17 14.33 9.09
C SER A 245 26.65 14.18 8.96
N MET A 246 26.01 13.66 10.02
CA MET A 246 24.54 13.56 10.05
C MET A 246 23.88 14.93 9.82
N ASP A 247 24.36 15.99 10.44
CA ASP A 247 23.76 17.32 10.34
C ASP A 247 23.89 17.88 8.92
N ALA A 248 25.06 17.79 8.29
CA ALA A 248 25.25 18.21 6.89
C ALA A 248 24.36 17.41 5.91
N GLY A 249 24.22 16.10 6.16
CA GLY A 249 23.31 15.25 5.40
C GLY A 249 21.84 15.64 5.58
N LEU A 250 21.40 15.99 6.79
CA LEU A 250 20.05 16.48 7.08
C LEU A 250 19.79 17.85 6.42
N ASP A 251 20.76 18.75 6.41
CA ASP A 251 20.64 20.04 5.72
C ASP A 251 20.46 19.84 4.21
N ARG A 252 21.23 18.91 3.61
CA ARG A 252 21.08 18.55 2.20
C ARG A 252 19.74 17.88 1.90
N GLU A 253 19.28 16.99 2.76
CA GLU A 253 17.95 16.36 2.66
C GLU A 253 16.86 17.44 2.69
N ARG A 254 16.94 18.37 3.63
CA ARG A 254 15.98 19.47 3.78
C ARG A 254 15.93 20.37 2.54
N GLU A 255 17.09 20.75 2.01
CA GLU A 255 17.18 21.56 0.78
C GLU A 255 16.44 20.87 -0.37
N LEU A 256 16.75 19.60 -0.63
CA LEU A 256 16.18 18.83 -1.72
C LEU A 256 14.68 18.49 -1.47
N PHE A 257 14.29 18.29 -0.22
CA PHE A 257 12.90 18.12 0.13
C PHE A 257 12.07 19.39 -0.18
N MET A 258 12.61 20.58 0.14
CA MET A 258 11.93 21.86 -0.15
C MET A 258 11.83 22.11 -1.66
N GLU A 259 12.84 21.74 -2.45
CA GLU A 259 12.76 21.76 -3.91
C GLU A 259 11.59 20.90 -4.40
N LEU A 260 11.48 19.67 -3.90
CA LEU A 260 10.46 18.72 -4.34
C LEU A 260 9.05 19.11 -3.89
N VAL A 261 8.85 19.51 -2.63
CA VAL A 261 7.52 19.79 -2.07
C VAL A 261 6.83 20.97 -2.76
N THR A 262 7.61 21.91 -3.28
CA THR A 262 7.12 23.07 -4.05
C THR A 262 7.02 22.79 -5.56
N SER A 263 7.50 21.64 -6.04
CA SER A 263 7.49 21.30 -7.45
C SER A 263 6.07 21.04 -7.98
N PRO A 264 5.80 21.41 -9.25
CA PRO A 264 4.54 21.05 -9.92
C PRO A 264 4.33 19.53 -9.99
N GLU A 265 5.40 18.76 -10.13
CA GLU A 265 5.37 17.30 -10.17
C GLU A 265 4.82 16.71 -8.87
N SER A 266 5.38 17.09 -7.73
CA SER A 266 4.88 16.62 -6.44
C SER A 266 3.44 17.09 -6.18
N ALA A 267 3.10 18.33 -6.57
CA ALA A 267 1.73 18.82 -6.47
C ALA A 267 0.75 17.94 -7.27
N ALA A 268 1.11 17.57 -8.52
CA ALA A 268 0.30 16.69 -9.35
C ALA A 268 0.20 15.27 -8.78
N MET A 269 1.30 14.68 -8.29
CA MET A 269 1.29 13.33 -7.69
C MET A 269 0.47 13.29 -6.39
N ARG A 270 0.55 14.32 -5.54
CA ARG A 270 -0.30 14.46 -4.36
C ARG A 270 -1.78 14.59 -4.75
N HIS A 271 -2.08 15.37 -5.79
CA HIS A 271 -3.45 15.49 -6.31
C HIS A 271 -4.01 14.13 -6.73
N ILE A 272 -3.27 13.36 -7.54
CA ILE A 272 -3.66 12.01 -7.96
C ILE A 272 -3.85 11.08 -6.76
N PHE A 273 -2.96 11.12 -5.78
CA PHE A 273 -3.11 10.32 -4.55
C PHE A 273 -4.43 10.58 -3.81
N PHE A 274 -4.86 11.84 -3.71
CA PHE A 274 -6.14 12.17 -3.11
C PHE A 274 -7.31 11.82 -4.03
N ALA A 275 -7.18 12.05 -5.34
CA ALA A 275 -8.20 11.73 -6.32
C ALA A 275 -8.52 10.23 -6.35
N GLU A 276 -7.50 9.35 -6.34
CA GLU A 276 -7.67 7.89 -6.26
C GLU A 276 -8.44 7.46 -5.00
N ARG A 277 -8.16 8.09 -3.85
CA ARG A 277 -8.88 7.83 -2.59
C ARG A 277 -10.31 8.36 -2.61
N GLN A 278 -10.53 9.49 -3.29
CA GLN A 278 -11.85 10.08 -3.43
C GLN A 278 -12.74 9.26 -4.38
N ALA A 279 -12.17 8.79 -5.50
CA ALA A 279 -12.88 7.98 -6.49
C ALA A 279 -13.46 6.68 -5.91
N ALA A 280 -12.76 6.11 -4.91
CA ALA A 280 -13.22 4.90 -4.22
C ALA A 280 -14.37 5.15 -3.21
N LYS A 281 -14.75 6.40 -2.94
CA LYS A 281 -15.83 6.74 -2.01
C LYS A 281 -17.15 6.88 -2.76
N ILE A 282 -18.12 6.09 -2.40
CA ILE A 282 -19.49 6.17 -2.92
C ILE A 282 -20.30 7.02 -1.93
N LYS A 283 -20.75 8.22 -2.36
CA LYS A 283 -21.45 9.16 -1.49
C LYS A 283 -22.77 8.63 -0.95
N ASP A 284 -23.51 7.90 -1.79
CA ASP A 284 -24.87 7.46 -1.54
C ASP A 284 -24.94 6.00 -1.02
N LEU A 285 -23.79 5.44 -0.60
CA LEU A 285 -23.71 4.09 -0.07
C LEU A 285 -23.32 4.12 1.41
N PRO A 286 -24.12 3.56 2.33
CA PRO A 286 -23.76 3.43 3.73
C PRO A 286 -22.43 2.69 3.91
N ARG A 287 -21.61 3.14 4.86
CA ARG A 287 -20.27 2.54 5.10
C ARG A 287 -20.33 1.12 5.65
N ASP A 288 -21.42 0.76 6.26
CA ASP A 288 -21.74 -0.53 6.86
C ASP A 288 -22.54 -1.45 5.92
N THR A 289 -22.69 -1.07 4.63
CA THR A 289 -23.31 -1.93 3.62
C THR A 289 -22.61 -3.30 3.62
N PRO A 290 -23.34 -4.40 3.82
CA PRO A 290 -22.77 -5.74 3.88
C PRO A 290 -22.12 -6.10 2.56
N LEU A 291 -20.99 -6.82 2.63
CA LEU A 291 -20.32 -7.34 1.45
C LEU A 291 -20.68 -8.81 1.25
N ARG A 292 -20.90 -9.20 0.00
CA ARG A 292 -21.01 -10.62 -0.37
C ARG A 292 -19.62 -11.26 -0.35
N GLU A 293 -19.54 -12.48 0.14
CA GLU A 293 -18.29 -13.22 0.12
C GLU A 293 -17.94 -13.63 -1.32
N VAL A 294 -16.69 -13.43 -1.74
CA VAL A 294 -16.19 -13.80 -3.07
C VAL A 294 -14.90 -14.62 -2.91
N LYS A 295 -15.04 -15.93 -3.11
CA LYS A 295 -13.96 -16.93 -3.08
C LYS A 295 -13.65 -17.52 -4.45
N LYS A 296 -14.68 -17.62 -5.31
CA LYS A 296 -14.60 -18.22 -6.63
C LYS A 296 -15.24 -17.31 -7.68
N VAL A 297 -14.50 -17.01 -8.74
CA VAL A 297 -14.92 -16.11 -9.82
C VAL A 297 -14.90 -16.86 -11.14
N ALA A 298 -15.89 -16.62 -12.00
CA ALA A 298 -15.83 -17.08 -13.39
C ALA A 298 -15.46 -15.91 -14.31
N VAL A 299 -14.68 -16.19 -15.35
CA VAL A 299 -14.39 -15.24 -16.43
C VAL A 299 -14.84 -15.87 -17.75
N ILE A 300 -15.81 -15.23 -18.40
CA ILE A 300 -16.34 -15.70 -19.68
C ILE A 300 -15.56 -15.05 -20.82
N GLY A 301 -14.84 -15.86 -21.58
CA GLY A 301 -13.92 -15.43 -22.63
C GLY A 301 -12.45 -15.38 -22.16
N GLY A 302 -11.58 -16.16 -22.81
CA GLY A 302 -10.14 -16.28 -22.53
C GLY A 302 -9.25 -15.38 -23.39
N GLY A 303 -9.83 -14.34 -24.02
CA GLY A 303 -9.08 -13.37 -24.83
C GLY A 303 -8.17 -12.47 -23.98
N THR A 304 -7.62 -11.42 -24.61
CA THR A 304 -6.69 -10.47 -23.95
C THR A 304 -7.26 -9.90 -22.67
N MET A 305 -8.55 -9.49 -22.68
CA MET A 305 -9.19 -8.94 -21.49
C MET A 305 -9.46 -10.01 -20.44
N GLY A 306 -10.14 -11.10 -20.82
CA GLY A 306 -10.48 -12.15 -19.86
C GLY A 306 -9.26 -12.82 -19.23
N GLY A 307 -8.21 -13.10 -20.01
CA GLY A 307 -6.95 -13.60 -19.48
C GLY A 307 -6.32 -12.64 -18.47
N GLY A 308 -6.27 -11.34 -18.78
CA GLY A 308 -5.77 -10.32 -17.87
C GLY A 308 -6.62 -10.17 -16.60
N ILE A 309 -7.95 -10.27 -16.71
CA ILE A 309 -8.89 -10.25 -15.58
C ILE A 309 -8.67 -11.48 -14.68
N ALA A 310 -8.60 -12.68 -15.27
CA ALA A 310 -8.30 -13.91 -14.53
C ALA A 310 -7.00 -13.81 -13.71
N MET A 311 -5.94 -13.27 -14.30
CA MET A 311 -4.68 -13.00 -13.58
C MET A 311 -4.87 -12.06 -12.39
N CYS A 312 -5.70 -11.02 -12.49
CA CYS A 312 -5.95 -10.10 -11.36
C CYS A 312 -6.51 -10.84 -10.15
N PHE A 313 -7.43 -11.75 -10.34
CA PHE A 313 -8.04 -12.54 -9.26
C PHE A 313 -7.08 -13.61 -8.72
N ALA A 314 -6.40 -14.35 -9.60
CA ALA A 314 -5.44 -15.38 -9.21
C ALA A 314 -4.27 -14.82 -8.39
N ASN A 315 -3.79 -13.61 -8.71
CA ASN A 315 -2.72 -12.92 -7.98
C ASN A 315 -3.04 -12.62 -6.51
N VAL A 316 -4.32 -12.64 -6.13
CA VAL A 316 -4.77 -12.42 -4.74
C VAL A 316 -5.39 -13.67 -4.12
N GLY A 317 -5.15 -14.84 -4.73
CA GLY A 317 -5.55 -16.15 -4.22
C GLY A 317 -7.05 -16.45 -4.36
N ILE A 318 -7.77 -15.73 -5.22
CA ILE A 318 -9.18 -16.05 -5.55
C ILE A 318 -9.18 -17.08 -6.68
N GLN A 319 -9.98 -18.14 -6.51
CA GLN A 319 -10.13 -19.18 -7.53
C GLN A 319 -10.84 -18.63 -8.77
N VAL A 320 -10.37 -19.01 -9.94
CA VAL A 320 -10.92 -18.56 -11.23
C VAL A 320 -11.29 -19.75 -12.09
N VAL A 321 -12.49 -19.72 -12.63
CA VAL A 321 -12.93 -20.63 -13.70
C VAL A 321 -13.03 -19.84 -15.00
N MET A 322 -12.17 -20.14 -15.96
CA MET A 322 -12.24 -19.54 -17.31
C MET A 322 -13.17 -20.36 -18.19
N VAL A 323 -14.12 -19.70 -18.81
CA VAL A 323 -15.08 -20.34 -19.73
C VAL A 323 -14.80 -19.90 -21.16
N GLU A 324 -14.73 -20.88 -22.06
CA GLU A 324 -14.56 -20.64 -23.49
C GLU A 324 -15.53 -21.49 -24.32
N ILE A 325 -15.69 -21.12 -25.60
CA ILE A 325 -16.63 -21.76 -26.52
C ILE A 325 -16.20 -23.18 -26.93
N ASN A 326 -14.93 -23.51 -26.81
CA ASN A 326 -14.35 -24.82 -27.12
C ASN A 326 -12.98 -24.97 -26.47
N ASP A 327 -12.48 -26.22 -26.45
CA ASP A 327 -11.21 -26.58 -25.81
C ASP A 327 -10.00 -25.91 -26.48
N GLU A 328 -10.04 -25.67 -27.80
CA GLU A 328 -8.95 -24.97 -28.50
C GLU A 328 -8.83 -23.52 -28.05
N ALA A 329 -9.94 -22.80 -27.93
CA ALA A 329 -9.99 -21.43 -27.44
C ALA A 329 -9.55 -21.36 -25.97
N LEU A 330 -9.98 -22.33 -25.16
CA LEU A 330 -9.61 -22.45 -23.76
C LEU A 330 -8.10 -22.67 -23.59
N ALA A 331 -7.53 -23.63 -24.30
CA ALA A 331 -6.09 -23.91 -24.27
C ALA A 331 -5.28 -22.69 -24.69
N ARG A 332 -5.73 -21.96 -25.71
CA ARG A 332 -5.13 -20.70 -26.17
C ARG A 332 -5.15 -19.62 -25.09
N GLY A 333 -6.31 -19.43 -24.41
CA GLY A 333 -6.47 -18.46 -23.31
C GLY A 333 -5.55 -18.76 -22.12
N LEU A 334 -5.52 -20.00 -21.67
CA LEU A 334 -4.63 -20.45 -20.58
C LEU A 334 -3.16 -20.30 -20.96
N GLY A 335 -2.77 -20.63 -22.18
CA GLY A 335 -1.39 -20.46 -22.69
C GLY A 335 -0.93 -18.99 -22.74
N ILE A 336 -1.84 -18.04 -23.00
CA ILE A 336 -1.53 -16.60 -22.92
C ILE A 336 -1.23 -16.18 -21.47
N ILE A 337 -2.02 -16.66 -20.50
CA ILE A 337 -1.81 -16.38 -19.08
C ILE A 337 -0.45 -16.93 -18.63
N GLU A 338 -0.17 -18.19 -18.95
CA GLU A 338 1.11 -18.85 -18.63
C GLU A 338 2.30 -18.04 -19.18
N LYS A 339 2.23 -17.63 -20.45
CA LYS A 339 3.25 -16.78 -21.08
C LYS A 339 3.44 -15.44 -20.37
N ASN A 340 2.36 -14.80 -19.93
CA ASN A 340 2.42 -13.54 -19.20
C ASN A 340 3.08 -13.72 -17.82
N TYR A 341 2.80 -14.82 -17.12
CA TYR A 341 3.47 -15.15 -15.86
C TYR A 341 4.95 -15.47 -16.09
N ALA A 342 5.29 -16.23 -17.11
CA ALA A 342 6.69 -16.50 -17.46
C ALA A 342 7.49 -15.21 -17.73
N ILE A 343 6.93 -14.25 -18.46
CA ILE A 343 7.55 -12.94 -18.67
C ILE A 343 7.72 -12.18 -17.34
N THR A 344 6.77 -12.26 -16.44
CA THR A 344 6.80 -11.58 -15.14
C THR A 344 7.85 -12.20 -14.23
N MET A 345 7.97 -13.52 -14.24
CA MET A 345 9.01 -14.30 -13.53
C MET A 345 10.41 -13.98 -14.07
N LYS A 346 10.59 -13.95 -15.40
CA LYS A 346 11.87 -13.57 -16.03
C LYS A 346 12.33 -12.17 -15.65
N LYS A 347 11.40 -11.25 -15.35
CA LYS A 347 11.70 -9.92 -14.84
C LYS A 347 11.99 -9.88 -13.33
N GLY A 348 12.03 -11.03 -12.64
CA GLY A 348 12.28 -11.13 -11.20
C GLY A 348 11.16 -10.58 -10.31
N LYS A 349 9.93 -10.41 -10.84
CA LYS A 349 8.80 -9.88 -10.09
C LYS A 349 7.98 -10.94 -9.37
N LEU A 350 8.05 -12.18 -9.81
CA LEU A 350 7.43 -13.37 -9.20
C LEU A 350 8.44 -14.49 -9.14
N THR A 351 8.36 -15.30 -8.11
CA THR A 351 9.09 -16.57 -8.01
C THR A 351 8.34 -17.67 -8.75
N GLU A 352 9.02 -18.78 -9.07
CA GLU A 352 8.40 -19.96 -9.66
C GLU A 352 7.24 -20.50 -8.81
N ALA A 353 7.43 -20.57 -7.49
CA ALA A 353 6.39 -21.00 -6.55
C ALA A 353 5.15 -20.09 -6.59
N GLN A 354 5.34 -18.78 -6.69
CA GLN A 354 4.23 -17.83 -6.83
C GLN A 354 3.50 -18.00 -8.17
N VAL A 355 4.23 -18.23 -9.25
CA VAL A 355 3.62 -18.51 -10.56
C VAL A 355 2.82 -19.81 -10.53
N ALA A 356 3.37 -20.89 -9.95
CA ALA A 356 2.67 -22.15 -9.78
C ALA A 356 1.39 -21.99 -8.94
N GLN A 357 1.45 -21.21 -7.86
CA GLN A 357 0.28 -20.89 -7.03
C GLN A 357 -0.80 -20.14 -7.84
N CYS A 358 -0.42 -19.11 -8.60
CA CYS A 358 -1.36 -18.35 -9.42
C CYS A 358 -1.99 -19.20 -10.52
N MET A 359 -1.20 -20.00 -11.22
CA MET A 359 -1.69 -20.91 -12.25
C MET A 359 -2.60 -22.00 -11.66
N GLY A 360 -2.25 -22.53 -10.49
CA GLY A 360 -3.09 -23.50 -9.77
C GLY A 360 -4.43 -22.94 -9.26
N ALA A 361 -4.58 -21.62 -9.18
CA ALA A 361 -5.84 -20.98 -8.87
C ALA A 361 -6.77 -20.81 -10.09
N ILE A 362 -6.31 -21.10 -11.31
CA ILE A 362 -7.07 -20.94 -12.55
C ILE A 362 -7.38 -22.32 -13.13
N SER A 363 -8.66 -22.61 -13.30
CA SER A 363 -9.18 -23.77 -14.04
C SER A 363 -9.90 -23.30 -15.30
N GLY A 364 -10.18 -24.22 -16.20
CA GLY A 364 -10.92 -23.93 -17.41
C GLY A 364 -12.05 -24.91 -17.67
N THR A 365 -13.10 -24.45 -18.34
CA THR A 365 -14.23 -25.27 -18.77
C THR A 365 -14.85 -24.72 -20.06
N THR A 366 -15.59 -25.56 -20.76
CA THR A 366 -16.46 -25.19 -21.88
C THR A 366 -17.95 -25.34 -21.52
N ASP A 367 -18.24 -25.80 -20.29
CA ASP A 367 -19.61 -26.01 -19.80
C ASP A 367 -19.99 -24.95 -18.76
N TYR A 368 -21.10 -24.26 -19.00
CA TYR A 368 -21.70 -23.31 -18.06
C TYR A 368 -22.20 -23.96 -16.77
N ALA A 369 -22.50 -25.28 -16.79
CA ALA A 369 -22.93 -26.00 -15.59
C ALA A 369 -21.90 -25.96 -14.45
N ASP A 370 -20.59 -25.84 -14.78
CA ASP A 370 -19.50 -25.73 -13.83
C ASP A 370 -19.47 -24.38 -13.07
N LEU A 371 -20.39 -23.47 -13.40
CA LEU A 371 -20.50 -22.14 -12.77
C LEU A 371 -21.56 -22.09 -11.65
N ALA A 372 -22.18 -23.21 -11.32
CA ALA A 372 -23.26 -23.26 -10.35
C ALA A 372 -22.88 -22.75 -8.95
N ASP A 373 -21.61 -22.87 -8.55
CA ASP A 373 -21.09 -22.51 -7.23
C ASP A 373 -20.28 -21.20 -7.19
N VAL A 374 -20.12 -20.49 -8.33
CA VAL A 374 -19.33 -19.26 -8.38
C VAL A 374 -20.04 -18.10 -7.66
N ASP A 375 -19.23 -17.19 -7.09
CA ASP A 375 -19.70 -16.04 -6.33
C ASP A 375 -19.86 -14.79 -7.20
N MET A 376 -19.04 -14.68 -8.23
CA MET A 376 -19.00 -13.53 -9.15
C MET A 376 -18.60 -13.99 -10.55
N ILE A 377 -19.22 -13.42 -11.57
CA ILE A 377 -18.91 -13.67 -12.98
C ILE A 377 -18.47 -12.37 -13.63
N ILE A 378 -17.41 -12.39 -14.43
CA ILE A 378 -16.99 -11.28 -15.29
C ILE A 378 -17.09 -11.73 -16.75
N GLU A 379 -18.09 -11.23 -17.46
CA GLU A 379 -18.24 -11.48 -18.88
C GLU A 379 -17.29 -10.56 -19.67
N ALA A 380 -16.44 -11.13 -20.51
CA ALA A 380 -15.43 -10.44 -21.31
C ALA A 380 -15.37 -10.97 -22.76
N VAL A 381 -16.55 -11.24 -23.34
CA VAL A 381 -16.70 -11.68 -24.74
C VAL A 381 -16.77 -10.48 -25.69
N PHE A 382 -17.02 -10.73 -26.99
CA PHE A 382 -17.16 -9.71 -28.01
C PHE A 382 -18.20 -8.66 -27.66
N GLU A 383 -17.95 -7.41 -28.07
CA GLU A 383 -18.77 -6.23 -27.75
C GLU A 383 -20.06 -6.20 -28.60
N ASN A 384 -20.95 -7.14 -28.32
CA ASN A 384 -22.28 -7.26 -28.97
C ASN A 384 -23.37 -7.43 -27.91
N LEU A 385 -24.35 -6.52 -27.93
CA LEU A 385 -25.39 -6.46 -26.92
C LEU A 385 -26.25 -7.73 -26.85
N GLU A 386 -26.67 -8.26 -28.00
CA GLU A 386 -27.54 -9.44 -28.03
C GLU A 386 -26.79 -10.68 -27.53
N LEU A 387 -25.52 -10.85 -27.93
CA LEU A 387 -24.68 -11.92 -27.40
C LEU A 387 -24.54 -11.82 -25.87
N LYS A 388 -24.33 -10.62 -25.33
CA LYS A 388 -24.24 -10.42 -23.88
C LYS A 388 -25.53 -10.74 -23.16
N LYS A 389 -26.69 -10.35 -23.73
CA LYS A 389 -28.01 -10.72 -23.19
C LYS A 389 -28.23 -12.25 -23.17
N GLU A 390 -27.87 -12.95 -24.24
CA GLU A 390 -27.95 -14.41 -24.29
C GLU A 390 -27.08 -15.07 -23.20
N ILE A 391 -25.85 -14.59 -23.03
CA ILE A 391 -24.94 -15.10 -22.00
C ILE A 391 -25.50 -14.84 -20.62
N PHE A 392 -26.00 -13.62 -20.35
CA PHE A 392 -26.55 -13.27 -19.03
C PHE A 392 -27.80 -14.07 -18.70
N ALA A 393 -28.65 -14.37 -19.68
CA ALA A 393 -29.80 -15.27 -19.50
C ALA A 393 -29.35 -16.70 -19.13
N LYS A 394 -28.28 -17.21 -19.76
CA LYS A 394 -27.69 -18.52 -19.41
C LYS A 394 -27.09 -18.51 -18.01
N LEU A 395 -26.34 -17.46 -17.65
CA LEU A 395 -25.74 -17.31 -16.32
C LEU A 395 -26.81 -17.20 -15.21
N ASP A 396 -27.91 -16.48 -15.48
CA ASP A 396 -29.04 -16.38 -14.56
C ASP A 396 -29.67 -17.76 -14.26
N ALA A 397 -29.72 -18.64 -15.23
CA ALA A 397 -30.28 -19.99 -15.08
C ALA A 397 -29.36 -20.95 -14.31
N VAL A 398 -28.04 -20.76 -14.37
CA VAL A 398 -27.04 -21.71 -13.85
C VAL A 398 -26.47 -21.29 -12.51
N CYS A 399 -26.12 -20.00 -12.36
CA CYS A 399 -25.41 -19.50 -11.18
C CYS A 399 -26.31 -19.44 -9.95
N LYS A 400 -25.75 -19.71 -8.78
CA LYS A 400 -26.43 -19.66 -7.50
C LYS A 400 -27.06 -18.28 -7.24
N PRO A 401 -28.15 -18.20 -6.45
CA PRO A 401 -28.70 -16.94 -5.97
C PRO A 401 -27.64 -16.10 -5.26
N GLY A 402 -27.63 -14.79 -5.52
CA GLY A 402 -26.69 -13.86 -4.91
C GLY A 402 -25.32 -13.81 -5.60
N ALA A 403 -25.03 -14.64 -6.60
CA ALA A 403 -23.84 -14.47 -7.43
C ALA A 403 -23.93 -13.15 -8.23
N ILE A 404 -22.85 -12.37 -8.23
CA ILE A 404 -22.79 -11.09 -8.96
C ILE A 404 -22.48 -11.37 -10.44
N LEU A 405 -23.29 -10.82 -11.33
CA LEU A 405 -23.11 -10.94 -12.77
C LEU A 405 -22.57 -9.60 -13.32
N ALA A 406 -21.30 -9.56 -13.67
CA ALA A 406 -20.67 -8.34 -14.16
C ALA A 406 -20.31 -8.44 -15.66
N SER A 407 -20.53 -7.38 -16.43
CA SER A 407 -20.04 -7.27 -17.79
C SER A 407 -18.82 -6.35 -17.87
N ASN A 408 -17.80 -6.77 -18.61
CA ASN A 408 -16.63 -5.94 -18.95
C ASN A 408 -16.88 -5.11 -20.23
N THR A 409 -18.11 -4.81 -20.57
CA THR A 409 -18.42 -3.96 -21.72
C THR A 409 -17.81 -2.57 -21.59
N SER A 410 -17.42 -1.99 -22.72
CA SER A 410 -16.89 -0.62 -22.80
C SER A 410 -17.96 0.42 -23.13
N TYR A 411 -19.10 0.01 -23.71
CA TYR A 411 -20.08 0.93 -24.30
C TYR A 411 -21.53 0.46 -24.16
N GLN A 412 -21.78 -0.84 -23.88
CA GLN A 412 -23.13 -1.38 -23.88
C GLN A 412 -23.91 -0.95 -22.62
N ASP A 413 -25.22 -0.86 -22.79
CA ASP A 413 -26.13 -0.50 -21.73
C ASP A 413 -26.26 -1.65 -20.72
N ILE A 414 -25.79 -1.43 -19.50
CA ILE A 414 -25.87 -2.42 -18.41
C ILE A 414 -27.31 -2.72 -18.01
N ASP A 415 -28.22 -1.74 -18.10
CA ASP A 415 -29.63 -1.96 -17.76
C ASP A 415 -30.31 -2.85 -18.80
N ALA A 416 -29.94 -2.70 -20.10
CA ALA A 416 -30.41 -3.57 -21.17
C ALA A 416 -29.89 -5.03 -21.00
N ILE A 417 -28.65 -5.21 -20.52
CA ILE A 417 -28.09 -6.53 -20.18
C ILE A 417 -28.82 -7.10 -18.94
N ALA A 418 -29.02 -6.31 -17.91
CA ALA A 418 -29.67 -6.71 -16.66
C ALA A 418 -31.14 -7.15 -16.92
N ALA A 419 -31.84 -6.51 -17.84
CA ALA A 419 -33.21 -6.84 -18.22
C ALA A 419 -33.35 -8.25 -18.85
N ALA A 420 -32.25 -8.87 -19.32
CA ALA A 420 -32.25 -10.24 -19.82
C ALA A 420 -32.22 -11.29 -18.66
N THR A 421 -32.10 -10.86 -17.41
CA THR A 421 -32.06 -11.73 -16.22
C THR A 421 -33.29 -11.56 -15.35
N LYS A 422 -33.57 -12.53 -14.48
CA LYS A 422 -34.61 -12.46 -13.45
C LYS A 422 -34.17 -11.78 -12.18
N ARG A 423 -32.87 -11.41 -12.08
CA ARG A 423 -32.22 -10.80 -10.92
C ARG A 423 -31.37 -9.58 -11.31
N PRO A 424 -31.97 -8.55 -11.91
CA PRO A 424 -31.25 -7.36 -12.33
C PRO A 424 -30.53 -6.62 -11.19
N GLN A 425 -30.92 -6.86 -9.93
CA GLN A 425 -30.24 -6.32 -8.75
C GLN A 425 -28.84 -6.92 -8.53
N ASP A 426 -28.52 -8.07 -9.12
CA ASP A 426 -27.20 -8.72 -9.03
C ASP A 426 -26.31 -8.37 -10.23
N VAL A 427 -26.80 -7.54 -11.16
CA VAL A 427 -26.09 -7.16 -12.40
C VAL A 427 -25.45 -5.78 -12.27
N LEU A 428 -24.22 -5.66 -12.76
CA LEU A 428 -23.47 -4.41 -12.85
C LEU A 428 -22.38 -4.47 -13.94
N GLY A 429 -21.72 -3.35 -14.23
CA GLY A 429 -20.55 -3.32 -15.10
C GLY A 429 -19.26 -3.33 -14.27
N MET A 430 -18.26 -4.07 -14.75
CA MET A 430 -16.87 -4.00 -14.27
C MET A 430 -15.95 -3.81 -15.48
N HIS A 431 -15.82 -2.57 -15.91
CA HIS A 431 -15.04 -2.20 -17.10
C HIS A 431 -13.56 -2.06 -16.76
N PHE A 432 -12.79 -3.07 -17.13
CA PHE A 432 -11.32 -3.07 -17.04
C PHE A 432 -10.70 -2.44 -18.30
N PHE A 433 -9.51 -1.86 -18.14
CA PHE A 433 -8.75 -1.29 -19.25
C PHE A 433 -7.64 -2.24 -19.70
N SER A 434 -7.37 -2.23 -21.02
CA SER A 434 -6.41 -3.15 -21.65
C SER A 434 -4.96 -2.69 -21.47
N PRO A 435 -4.03 -3.60 -21.07
CA PRO A 435 -4.21 -4.96 -20.59
C PRO A 435 -4.69 -4.98 -19.13
N ALA A 436 -5.70 -5.79 -18.82
CA ALA A 436 -6.36 -5.75 -17.51
C ALA A 436 -5.43 -6.03 -16.33
N ASN A 437 -4.45 -6.89 -16.47
CA ASN A 437 -3.44 -7.21 -15.43
C ASN A 437 -2.41 -6.10 -15.20
N VAL A 438 -2.39 -5.04 -16.02
CA VAL A 438 -1.42 -3.92 -15.96
C VAL A 438 -2.10 -2.61 -15.62
N MET A 439 -3.22 -2.30 -16.28
CA MET A 439 -3.93 -1.03 -16.12
C MET A 439 -4.63 -0.98 -14.75
N LYS A 440 -4.51 0.17 -14.08
CA LYS A 440 -4.99 0.33 -12.71
C LYS A 440 -6.48 0.67 -12.61
N LEU A 441 -7.03 1.39 -13.58
CA LEU A 441 -8.42 1.85 -13.51
C LEU A 441 -9.39 0.68 -13.69
N LEU A 442 -10.43 0.67 -12.85
CA LEU A 442 -11.62 -0.15 -12.96
C LEU A 442 -12.85 0.73 -12.79
N GLU A 443 -13.66 0.85 -13.83
CA GLU A 443 -14.96 1.52 -13.71
C GLU A 443 -16.01 0.50 -13.27
N VAL A 444 -16.60 0.75 -12.11
CA VAL A 444 -17.74 -0.04 -11.62
C VAL A 444 -18.99 0.70 -12.05
N VAL A 445 -19.76 0.09 -12.94
CA VAL A 445 -20.94 0.74 -13.55
C VAL A 445 -22.19 0.26 -12.85
N ARG A 446 -22.85 1.17 -12.13
CA ARG A 446 -24.11 0.90 -11.45
C ARG A 446 -25.27 1.05 -12.40
N GLY A 447 -26.00 -0.03 -12.67
CA GLY A 447 -27.32 -0.02 -13.32
C GLY A 447 -28.41 0.53 -12.40
N GLU A 448 -29.57 0.82 -12.96
CA GLU A 448 -30.72 1.39 -12.24
C GLU A 448 -31.20 0.47 -11.08
N LYS A 449 -31.17 -0.83 -11.29
CA LYS A 449 -31.63 -1.85 -10.33
C LYS A 449 -30.51 -2.49 -9.53
N THR A 450 -29.23 -2.16 -9.75
CA THR A 450 -28.10 -2.76 -9.04
C THR A 450 -28.22 -2.53 -7.54
N ALA A 451 -28.19 -3.62 -6.77
CA ALA A 451 -28.28 -3.58 -5.30
C ALA A 451 -27.00 -2.97 -4.67
N ASP A 452 -27.20 -2.34 -3.53
CA ASP A 452 -26.09 -1.67 -2.81
C ASP A 452 -25.00 -2.64 -2.36
N ASP A 453 -25.35 -3.83 -1.91
CA ASP A 453 -24.40 -4.86 -1.48
C ASP A 453 -23.60 -5.44 -2.66
N ALA A 454 -24.22 -5.60 -3.84
CA ALA A 454 -23.53 -6.00 -5.06
C ALA A 454 -22.50 -4.93 -5.50
N LEU A 455 -22.91 -3.65 -5.47
CA LEU A 455 -22.03 -2.52 -5.78
C LEU A 455 -20.86 -2.41 -4.77
N ALA A 456 -21.15 -2.46 -3.46
CA ALA A 456 -20.16 -2.43 -2.40
C ALA A 456 -19.13 -3.56 -2.56
N THR A 457 -19.61 -4.77 -2.89
CA THR A 457 -18.78 -5.95 -3.12
C THR A 457 -17.88 -5.76 -4.33
N ALA A 458 -18.41 -5.28 -5.47
CA ALA A 458 -17.61 -5.04 -6.68
C ALA A 458 -16.49 -4.01 -6.43
N MET A 459 -16.78 -2.93 -5.69
CA MET A 459 -15.77 -1.92 -5.29
C MET A 459 -14.71 -2.51 -4.35
N ALA A 460 -15.13 -3.31 -3.37
CA ALA A 460 -14.21 -3.95 -2.43
C ALA A 460 -13.28 -4.98 -3.13
N ILE A 461 -13.84 -5.79 -4.02
CA ILE A 461 -13.11 -6.75 -4.85
C ILE A 461 -12.15 -6.03 -5.78
N GLY A 462 -12.59 -4.99 -6.47
CA GLY A 462 -11.73 -4.19 -7.32
C GLY A 462 -10.50 -3.66 -6.57
N LYS A 463 -10.70 -3.16 -5.36
CA LYS A 463 -9.59 -2.75 -4.48
C LYS A 463 -8.69 -3.93 -4.07
N LYS A 464 -9.27 -5.09 -3.72
CA LYS A 464 -8.54 -6.30 -3.34
C LYS A 464 -7.63 -6.78 -4.46
N ILE A 465 -8.07 -6.71 -5.72
CA ILE A 465 -7.27 -7.08 -6.90
C ILE A 465 -6.35 -5.95 -7.40
N GLY A 466 -6.13 -4.91 -6.57
CA GLY A 466 -5.16 -3.83 -6.82
C GLY A 466 -5.61 -2.78 -7.83
N LYS A 467 -6.92 -2.60 -8.03
CA LYS A 467 -7.47 -1.57 -8.93
C LYS A 467 -7.80 -0.27 -8.18
N VAL A 468 -7.75 0.82 -8.92
CA VAL A 468 -8.35 2.11 -8.56
C VAL A 468 -9.76 2.10 -9.12
N CYS A 469 -10.74 1.92 -8.23
CA CYS A 469 -12.14 1.84 -8.63
C CYS A 469 -12.77 3.23 -8.73
N ALA A 470 -13.50 3.48 -9.81
CA ALA A 470 -14.33 4.66 -10.00
C ALA A 470 -15.77 4.23 -10.28
N LEU A 471 -16.72 4.80 -9.54
CA LEU A 471 -18.13 4.56 -9.78
C LEU A 471 -18.60 5.34 -11.00
N SER A 472 -19.23 4.64 -11.95
CA SER A 472 -19.96 5.23 -13.07
C SER A 472 -21.45 4.88 -13.00
N ARG A 473 -22.26 5.65 -13.68
CA ARG A 473 -23.65 5.31 -14.05
C ARG A 473 -23.67 4.83 -15.50
N VAL A 474 -24.79 4.24 -15.90
CA VAL A 474 -25.00 3.81 -17.27
C VAL A 474 -25.01 5.04 -18.20
N CYS A 475 -24.04 5.12 -19.08
CA CYS A 475 -23.93 6.09 -20.15
C CYS A 475 -22.92 5.59 -21.18
N TYR A 476 -23.03 6.05 -22.42
CA TYR A 476 -22.12 5.64 -23.49
C TYR A 476 -20.67 6.01 -23.16
N GLY A 477 -19.78 5.02 -23.16
CA GLY A 477 -18.34 5.19 -22.87
C GLY A 477 -17.99 5.45 -21.41
N PHE A 478 -18.95 5.35 -20.50
CA PHE A 478 -18.80 5.53 -19.06
C PHE A 478 -18.04 6.81 -18.69
N ILE A 479 -16.87 6.72 -18.01
CA ILE A 479 -16.04 7.88 -17.64
C ILE A 479 -14.86 7.99 -18.61
N GLY A 480 -14.01 6.95 -18.68
CA GLY A 480 -12.75 6.99 -19.42
C GLY A 480 -12.92 7.13 -20.92
N ASN A 481 -13.73 6.26 -21.54
CA ASN A 481 -13.94 6.31 -22.98
C ASN A 481 -14.77 7.53 -23.42
N ARG A 482 -15.57 8.10 -22.52
CA ARG A 482 -16.34 9.33 -22.81
C ARG A 482 -15.46 10.58 -22.88
N MET A 483 -14.28 10.56 -22.26
CA MET A 483 -13.33 11.68 -22.31
C MET A 483 -12.42 11.65 -23.53
N LEU A 484 -12.34 10.52 -24.24
CA LEU A 484 -11.60 10.35 -25.48
C LEU A 484 -12.46 10.74 -26.68
#